data_fdcd6b9ae7e0f667deb276a06738eb6f
#
_entry.id   fdcd6b9ae7e0f667deb276a06738eb6f
#
_cell.length_a   1.000
_cell.length_b   1.000
_cell.length_c   1.000
_cell.angle_alpha   90.00
_cell.angle_beta   90.00
_cell.angle_gamma   90.00
#
_symmetry.space_group_name_H-M   'P 1'
#
loop_
_entity.id
_entity.type
_entity.pdbx_description
1 polymer ?
#
loop_
_entity_poly.entity_id
_entity_poly.type
_entity_poly.pdbx_seq_one_letter_code
_entity_poly.pdbx_strand_id
1 'polypeptide(L)'
;MKPSETYQSKVEAQPDNVLFRFSLGQSLYEEGAVEESISHLQKCVDARADWMVPCILLGKALLQTDKLEQAKAVLENALALAVEQKHEEPEKELRAILADL
;
A
#
# COMPACT_ATOMS: atom_id res chain seq x y z
N MET A 1 15.06 15.92 -9.13
CA MET A 1 14.72 15.40 -7.79
C MET A 1 13.53 14.46 -7.90
N LYS A 2 13.61 13.29 -7.30
CA LYS A 2 12.49 12.34 -7.29
C LYS A 2 11.47 12.73 -6.23
N PRO A 3 10.18 12.49 -6.47
CA PRO A 3 9.15 12.75 -5.45
C PRO A 3 9.46 12.09 -4.09
N SER A 4 10.04 10.88 -4.09
CA SER A 4 10.38 10.20 -2.84
C SER A 4 11.36 11.00 -1.99
N GLU A 5 12.31 11.72 -2.60
CA GLU A 5 13.26 12.53 -1.85
C GLU A 5 12.56 13.69 -1.13
N THR A 6 11.60 14.32 -1.80
CA THR A 6 10.80 15.39 -1.20
C THR A 6 9.99 14.86 -0.02
N TYR A 7 9.31 13.72 -0.19
CA TYR A 7 8.49 13.15 0.88
C TYR A 7 9.33 12.55 1.99
N GLN A 8 10.54 12.04 1.68
CA GLN A 8 11.45 11.57 2.72
C GLN A 8 11.76 12.71 3.70
N SER A 9 12.06 13.90 3.19
CA SER A 9 12.31 15.07 4.04
C SER A 9 11.08 15.43 4.88
N LYS A 10 9.88 15.36 4.29
CA LYS A 10 8.65 15.66 5.00
C LYS A 10 8.36 14.65 6.11
N VAL A 11 8.61 13.37 5.86
CA VAL A 11 8.44 12.33 6.87
C VAL A 11 9.44 12.51 8.01
N GLU A 12 10.69 12.88 7.70
CA GLU A 12 11.70 13.14 8.72
C GLU A 12 11.31 14.31 9.61
N ALA A 13 10.70 15.35 9.02
CA ALA A 13 10.23 16.51 9.78
C ALA A 13 8.98 16.22 10.58
N GLN A 14 8.10 15.35 10.08
CA GLN A 14 6.83 15.02 10.73
C GLN A 14 6.58 13.53 10.68
N PRO A 15 7.28 12.71 11.49
CA PRO A 15 7.21 11.24 11.40
C PRO A 15 5.81 10.67 11.65
N ASP A 16 4.97 11.39 12.39
CA ASP A 16 3.62 10.94 12.72
C ASP A 16 2.57 11.35 11.68
N ASN A 17 2.97 12.10 10.66
CA ASN A 17 2.05 12.51 9.60
C ASN A 17 1.87 11.35 8.62
N VAL A 18 0.75 10.65 8.76
CA VAL A 18 0.49 9.45 7.97
C VAL A 18 0.30 9.76 6.49
N LEU A 19 -0.17 10.96 6.15
CA LEU A 19 -0.35 11.35 4.74
C LEU A 19 1.01 11.53 4.05
N PHE A 20 1.98 12.12 4.73
CA PHE A 20 3.33 12.22 4.19
C PHE A 20 3.96 10.84 4.03
N ARG A 21 3.70 9.96 4.98
CA ARG A 21 4.22 8.59 4.91
C ARG A 21 3.61 7.82 3.74
N PHE A 22 2.32 7.99 3.52
CA PHE A 22 1.66 7.38 2.36
C PHE A 22 2.27 7.92 1.06
N SER A 23 2.46 9.24 0.96
CA SER A 23 3.05 9.84 -0.23
C SER A 23 4.45 9.31 -0.50
N LEU A 24 5.24 9.11 0.56
CA LEU A 24 6.57 8.52 0.44
C LEU A 24 6.48 7.06 -0.05
N GLY A 25 5.64 6.26 0.58
CA GLY A 25 5.46 4.87 0.19
C GLY A 25 5.00 4.73 -1.26
N GLN A 26 4.01 5.53 -1.65
CA GLN A 26 3.51 5.53 -3.02
C GLN A 26 4.59 5.95 -4.02
N SER A 27 5.35 6.99 -3.71
CA SER A 27 6.42 7.47 -4.59
C SER A 27 7.51 6.41 -4.77
N LEU A 28 7.91 5.77 -3.68
CA LEU A 28 8.90 4.69 -3.74
C LEU A 28 8.40 3.53 -4.60
N TYR A 29 7.13 3.16 -4.42
CA TYR A 29 6.51 2.10 -5.22
C TYR A 29 6.55 2.45 -6.71
N GLU A 30 6.14 3.66 -7.07
CA GLU A 30 6.08 4.11 -8.45
C GLU A 30 7.47 4.25 -9.08
N GLU A 31 8.48 4.56 -8.28
CA GLU A 31 9.87 4.67 -8.75
C GLU A 31 10.57 3.32 -8.88
N GLY A 32 9.88 2.22 -8.55
CA GLY A 32 10.48 0.89 -8.62
C GLY A 32 11.19 0.45 -7.35
N ALA A 33 11.26 1.31 -6.32
CA ALA A 33 11.85 0.96 -5.02
C ALA A 33 10.80 0.24 -4.16
N VAL A 34 10.31 -0.88 -4.69
CA VAL A 34 9.16 -1.59 -4.13
C VAL A 34 9.43 -2.12 -2.73
N GLU A 35 10.60 -2.73 -2.52
CA GLU A 35 10.96 -3.26 -1.20
C GLU A 35 10.96 -2.14 -0.14
N GLU A 36 11.51 -0.98 -0.47
CA GLU A 36 11.55 0.15 0.45
C GLU A 36 10.16 0.72 0.76
N SER A 37 9.21 0.60 -0.17
CA SER A 37 7.86 1.13 0.00
C SER A 37 7.10 0.38 1.09
N ILE A 38 7.42 -0.89 1.33
CA ILE A 38 6.64 -1.78 2.18
C ILE A 38 6.51 -1.25 3.61
N SER A 39 7.61 -0.84 4.23
CA SER A 39 7.56 -0.39 5.62
C SER A 39 6.70 0.87 5.79
N HIS A 40 6.74 1.78 4.82
CA HIS A 40 5.95 3.00 4.87
C HIS A 40 4.47 2.71 4.65
N LEU A 41 4.14 1.85 3.69
CA LEU A 41 2.76 1.46 3.44
C LEU A 41 2.19 0.66 4.62
N GLN A 42 3.00 -0.20 5.24
CA GLN A 42 2.58 -0.96 6.41
C GLN A 42 2.19 -0.03 7.56
N LYS A 43 2.97 1.02 7.79
CA LYS A 43 2.64 1.99 8.84
C LYS A 43 1.34 2.71 8.56
N CYS A 44 1.02 2.98 7.30
CA CYS A 44 -0.26 3.58 6.93
C CYS A 44 -1.43 2.65 7.24
N VAL A 45 -1.30 1.37 6.89
CA VAL A 45 -2.32 0.36 7.16
C VAL A 45 -2.51 0.17 8.68
N ASP A 46 -1.41 0.15 9.43
CA ASP A 46 -1.47 0.02 10.88
C ASP A 46 -2.14 1.23 11.54
N ALA A 47 -1.92 2.42 10.99
CA ALA A 47 -2.50 3.65 11.54
C ALA A 47 -3.99 3.78 11.22
N ARG A 48 -4.41 3.33 10.04
CA ARG A 48 -5.80 3.44 9.56
C ARG A 48 -6.20 2.15 8.86
N ALA A 49 -6.80 1.24 9.61
CA ALA A 49 -7.17 -0.08 9.09
C ALA A 49 -8.21 -0.02 7.97
N ASP A 50 -9.02 1.04 7.91
CA ASP A 50 -10.06 1.23 6.91
C ASP A 50 -9.61 2.00 5.67
N TRP A 51 -8.32 2.32 5.58
CA TRP A 51 -7.77 3.08 4.45
C TRP A 51 -7.38 2.10 3.34
N MET A 52 -8.26 1.99 2.34
CA MET A 52 -8.13 0.96 1.29
C MET A 52 -6.89 1.12 0.40
N VAL A 53 -6.57 2.34 -0.04
CA VAL A 53 -5.52 2.56 -1.04
C VAL A 53 -4.13 2.08 -0.58
N PRO A 54 -3.63 2.45 0.61
CA PRO A 54 -2.35 1.90 1.05
C PRO A 54 -2.39 0.39 1.27
N CYS A 55 -3.56 -0.17 1.62
CA CYS A 55 -3.72 -1.61 1.77
C CYS A 55 -3.52 -2.32 0.42
N ILE A 56 -4.09 -1.78 -0.64
CA ILE A 56 -3.93 -2.32 -2.00
C ILE A 56 -2.46 -2.23 -2.44
N LEU A 57 -1.84 -1.06 -2.26
CA LEU A 57 -0.44 -0.88 -2.66
C LEU A 57 0.49 -1.79 -1.87
N LEU A 58 0.24 -1.95 -0.57
CA LEU A 58 1.03 -2.85 0.26
C LEU A 58 0.92 -4.29 -0.25
N GLY A 59 -0.30 -4.73 -0.54
CA GLY A 59 -0.51 -6.07 -1.09
C GLY A 59 0.24 -6.29 -2.39
N LYS A 60 0.17 -5.31 -3.30
CA LYS A 60 0.88 -5.39 -4.57
C LYS A 60 2.40 -5.38 -4.38
N ALA A 61 2.91 -4.57 -3.46
CA ALA A 61 4.34 -4.52 -3.16
C ALA A 61 4.83 -5.85 -2.60
N LEU A 62 4.07 -6.45 -1.69
CA LEU A 62 4.40 -7.75 -1.13
C LEU A 62 4.41 -8.83 -2.21
N LEU A 63 3.45 -8.78 -3.12
CA LEU A 63 3.36 -9.73 -4.22
C LEU A 63 4.58 -9.60 -5.15
N GLN A 64 4.98 -8.39 -5.49
CA GLN A 64 6.13 -8.14 -6.36
C GLN A 64 7.46 -8.55 -5.73
N THR A 65 7.51 -8.64 -4.42
CA THR A 65 8.73 -9.05 -3.69
C THR A 65 8.65 -10.49 -3.20
N ASP A 66 7.76 -11.28 -3.78
CA ASP A 66 7.60 -12.72 -3.52
C ASP A 66 7.21 -13.08 -2.09
N LYS A 67 6.58 -12.16 -1.38
CA LYS A 67 6.05 -12.41 -0.03
C LYS A 67 4.58 -12.84 -0.16
N LEU A 68 4.36 -14.00 -0.78
CA LEU A 68 3.04 -14.43 -1.25
C LEU A 68 2.00 -14.59 -0.15
N GLU A 69 2.36 -15.20 0.98
CA GLU A 69 1.39 -15.39 2.07
C GLU A 69 0.96 -14.08 2.69
N GLN A 70 1.92 -13.17 2.92
CA GLN A 70 1.61 -11.85 3.44
C GLN A 70 0.79 -11.04 2.44
N ALA A 71 1.15 -11.12 1.16
CA ALA A 71 0.42 -10.44 0.09
C ALA A 71 -1.04 -10.88 0.06
N LYS A 72 -1.27 -12.20 0.13
CA LYS A 72 -2.62 -12.75 0.10
C LYS A 72 -3.46 -12.21 1.25
N ALA A 73 -2.92 -12.22 2.47
CA ALA A 73 -3.65 -11.74 3.64
C ALA A 73 -4.01 -10.25 3.50
N VAL A 74 -3.06 -9.43 3.04
CA VAL A 74 -3.28 -7.99 2.87
C VAL A 74 -4.28 -7.72 1.75
N LEU A 75 -4.17 -8.45 0.63
CA LEU A 75 -5.09 -8.29 -0.49
C LEU A 75 -6.52 -8.73 -0.13
N GLU A 76 -6.66 -9.78 0.69
CA GLU A 76 -7.98 -10.18 1.19
C GLU A 76 -8.59 -9.10 2.08
N ASN A 77 -7.80 -8.45 2.92
CA ASN A 77 -8.27 -7.30 3.70
C ASN A 77 -8.68 -6.15 2.80
N ALA A 78 -7.89 -5.84 1.78
CA ALA A 78 -8.21 -4.79 0.83
C ALA A 78 -9.52 -5.09 0.10
N LEU A 79 -9.73 -6.35 -0.28
CA LEU A 79 -10.97 -6.78 -0.92
C LEU A 79 -12.17 -6.56 -0.01
N ALA A 80 -12.05 -6.93 1.27
CA ALA A 80 -13.12 -6.70 2.24
C ALA A 80 -13.46 -5.22 2.35
N LEU A 81 -12.43 -4.34 2.36
CA LEU A 81 -12.66 -2.89 2.39
C LEU A 81 -13.34 -2.40 1.11
N ALA A 82 -12.93 -2.91 -0.05
CA ALA A 82 -13.53 -2.52 -1.32
C ALA A 82 -15.01 -2.88 -1.37
N VAL A 83 -15.37 -4.07 -0.90
CA VAL A 83 -16.76 -4.52 -0.83
C VAL A 83 -17.56 -3.65 0.14
N GLU A 84 -17.03 -3.45 1.34
CA GLU A 84 -17.70 -2.67 2.39
C GLU A 84 -17.91 -1.22 1.96
N GLN A 85 -16.91 -0.63 1.31
CA GLN A 85 -16.95 0.77 0.87
C GLN A 85 -17.56 0.93 -0.53
N LYS A 86 -17.98 -0.16 -1.16
CA LYS A 86 -18.66 -0.18 -2.46
C LYS A 86 -17.80 0.40 -3.60
N HIS A 87 -16.52 0.04 -3.61
CA HIS A 87 -15.59 0.41 -4.68
C HIS A 87 -15.50 -0.75 -5.68
N GLU A 88 -16.32 -0.71 -6.74
CA GLU A 88 -16.47 -1.82 -7.68
C GLU A 88 -15.20 -2.14 -8.47
N GLU A 89 -14.50 -1.12 -8.97
CA GLU A 89 -13.28 -1.35 -9.76
C GLU A 89 -12.16 -1.98 -8.94
N PRO A 90 -11.80 -1.45 -7.75
CA PRO A 90 -10.85 -2.13 -6.89
C PRO A 90 -11.29 -3.54 -6.51
N GLU A 91 -12.57 -3.76 -6.27
CA GLU A 91 -13.08 -5.09 -5.95
C GLU A 91 -12.77 -6.07 -7.08
N LYS A 92 -13.07 -5.70 -8.33
CA LYS A 92 -12.81 -6.55 -9.49
C LYS A 92 -11.32 -6.85 -9.65
N GLU A 93 -10.49 -5.82 -9.51
CA GLU A 93 -9.04 -5.97 -9.62
C GLU A 93 -8.51 -6.93 -8.56
N LEU A 94 -8.94 -6.76 -7.32
CA LEU A 94 -8.47 -7.59 -6.21
C LEU A 94 -8.94 -9.03 -6.34
N ARG A 95 -10.16 -9.26 -6.81
CA ARG A 95 -10.65 -10.62 -7.05
C ARG A 95 -9.82 -11.31 -8.13
N ALA A 96 -9.46 -10.58 -9.20
CA ALA A 96 -8.64 -11.13 -10.26
C ALA A 96 -7.25 -11.50 -9.77
N ILE A 97 -6.62 -10.61 -8.99
CA ILE A 97 -5.29 -10.87 -8.43
C ILE A 97 -5.32 -12.10 -7.52
N LEU A 98 -6.30 -12.16 -6.62
CA LEU A 98 -6.41 -13.26 -5.65
C LEU A 98 -6.71 -14.59 -6.34
N ALA A 99 -7.44 -14.58 -7.45
CA ALA A 99 -7.74 -15.79 -8.19
C ALA A 99 -6.48 -16.44 -8.78
N ASP A 100 -5.44 -15.66 -9.03
CA ASP A 100 -4.18 -16.12 -9.59
C ASP A 100 -3.17 -16.61 -8.53
N LEU A 101 -3.49 -16.45 -7.27
CA LEU A 101 -2.56 -16.85 -6.19
C LEU A 101 -2.75 -18.29 -5.69
#